data_0daabc23bffb799ccf1106bde4cb1357
#
_entry.id   0daabc23bffb799ccf1106bde4cb1357
#
_cell.length_a   1.000
_cell.length_b   1.000
_cell.length_c   1.000
_cell.angle_alpha   90.00
_cell.angle_beta   90.00
_cell.angle_gamma   90.00
#
_symmetry.space_group_name_H-M   'P 1'
#
loop_
_entity.id
_entity.type
_entity.pdbx_description
1 polymer ?
#
loop_
_entity_poly.entity_id
_entity_poly.type
_entity_poly.pdbx_seq_one_letter_code
_entity_poly.pdbx_strand_id
1 'polypeptide(L)'
;VQTASEMEALESGSRSFAQFDFEEMKNCTGEKDTPSIEQMTKKAIDLLDDNENGFFLMVEGACIDKFSHKNNLEMATLNLVEFDKAVGYALEYAAKDGDTLVVVTADHETGGIKYNGVTGEYYYTTEGHTTADVPVYVSAKDAGFTNKDVVENRQISVQIARVMGFGKDQFPAVKGYTT
;
A
#
# COMPACT_ATOMS: atom_id res chain seq x y z
N VAL A 1 -7.02 14.52 -14.79
CA VAL A 1 -8.13 13.56 -14.64
C VAL A 1 -8.79 13.78 -13.30
N GLN A 2 -10.10 13.92 -13.25
CA GLN A 2 -10.85 14.26 -12.03
C GLN A 2 -12.01 13.30 -11.76
N THR A 3 -12.32 12.39 -12.68
CA THR A 3 -13.41 11.43 -12.54
C THR A 3 -12.94 10.00 -12.82
N ALA A 4 -13.68 9.01 -12.32
CA ALA A 4 -13.41 7.60 -12.59
C ALA A 4 -13.52 7.32 -14.10
N SER A 5 -14.51 7.90 -14.78
CA SER A 5 -14.70 7.74 -16.23
C SER A 5 -13.51 8.29 -17.02
N GLU A 6 -12.96 9.44 -16.64
CA GLU A 6 -11.76 10.00 -17.27
C GLU A 6 -10.51 9.14 -16.97
N MET A 7 -10.41 8.57 -15.77
CA MET A 7 -9.34 7.67 -15.40
C MET A 7 -9.36 6.39 -16.27
N GLU A 8 -10.51 5.78 -16.45
CA GLU A 8 -10.66 4.58 -17.27
C GLU A 8 -10.28 4.82 -18.75
N ALA A 9 -10.47 6.04 -19.24
CA ALA A 9 -10.12 6.43 -20.61
C ALA A 9 -8.63 6.69 -20.84
N LEU A 10 -7.78 6.64 -19.81
CA LEU A 10 -6.33 6.78 -19.95
C LEU A 10 -5.73 5.61 -20.74
N GLU A 11 -4.81 5.92 -21.66
CA GLU A 11 -4.10 4.92 -22.46
C GLU A 11 -2.70 4.66 -21.90
N SER A 12 -2.21 3.42 -22.08
CA SER A 12 -0.85 3.01 -21.67
C SER A 12 0.21 3.92 -22.28
N GLY A 13 1.31 4.15 -21.54
CA GLY A 13 2.41 5.01 -21.94
C GLY A 13 2.17 6.52 -21.76
N SER A 14 0.96 6.94 -21.34
CA SER A 14 0.68 8.34 -21.03
C SER A 14 1.22 8.73 -19.65
N ARG A 15 1.77 9.96 -19.53
CA ARG A 15 2.04 10.57 -18.23
C ARG A 15 0.77 11.22 -17.73
N SER A 16 0.24 10.75 -16.62
CA SER A 16 -1.05 11.17 -16.11
C SER A 16 -0.96 11.69 -14.70
N PHE A 17 -1.77 12.69 -14.39
CA PHE A 17 -2.03 13.16 -13.04
C PHE A 17 -3.54 13.12 -12.80
N ALA A 18 -3.97 12.48 -11.70
CA ALA A 18 -5.36 12.34 -11.33
C ALA A 18 -5.59 12.90 -9.92
N GLN A 19 -6.61 13.70 -9.75
CA GLN A 19 -7.04 14.25 -8.46
C GLN A 19 -8.56 14.21 -8.40
N PHE A 20 -9.11 13.36 -7.54
CA PHE A 20 -10.54 13.09 -7.44
C PHE A 20 -11.24 13.88 -6.31
N ASP A 21 -10.48 14.40 -5.33
CA ASP A 21 -10.98 15.28 -4.27
C ASP A 21 -9.89 16.29 -3.86
N PHE A 22 -10.28 17.36 -3.14
CA PHE A 22 -9.37 18.43 -2.75
C PHE A 22 -8.47 18.09 -1.57
N GLU A 23 -8.92 17.23 -0.66
CA GLU A 23 -8.17 16.85 0.55
C GLU A 23 -7.94 15.34 0.59
N GLU A 24 -8.95 14.62 0.99
CA GLU A 24 -8.95 13.19 1.16
C GLU A 24 -10.12 12.62 0.39
N MET A 25 -9.92 11.50 -0.28
CA MET A 25 -11.05 10.76 -0.83
C MET A 25 -11.91 10.27 0.32
N LYS A 26 -13.01 10.96 0.58
CA LYS A 26 -13.90 10.71 1.73
C LYS A 26 -14.56 9.34 1.70
N ASN A 27 -14.68 8.76 0.51
CA ASN A 27 -15.26 7.46 0.28
C ASN A 27 -14.34 6.67 -0.66
N CYS A 28 -13.47 5.85 -0.10
CA CYS A 28 -12.63 4.93 -0.89
C CYS A 28 -13.45 3.81 -1.57
N THR A 29 -14.77 3.88 -1.55
CA THR A 29 -15.71 2.85 -2.01
C THR A 29 -16.17 3.02 -3.45
N GLY A 30 -15.72 4.05 -4.17
CA GLY A 30 -16.09 4.28 -5.57
C GLY A 30 -17.47 4.92 -5.78
N GLU A 31 -17.92 5.77 -4.86
CA GLU A 31 -19.17 6.51 -5.01
C GLU A 31 -19.04 7.73 -5.94
N LYS A 32 -20.10 8.03 -6.69
CA LYS A 32 -20.28 9.27 -7.48
C LYS A 32 -19.15 9.60 -8.46
N ASP A 33 -18.76 8.65 -9.30
CA ASP A 33 -17.70 8.85 -10.29
C ASP A 33 -16.31 9.12 -9.67
N THR A 34 -16.15 8.75 -8.41
CA THR A 34 -14.87 8.71 -7.69
C THR A 34 -14.38 7.27 -7.67
N PRO A 35 -13.18 6.95 -8.18
CA PRO A 35 -12.71 5.57 -8.21
C PRO A 35 -12.39 5.04 -6.82
N SER A 36 -12.60 3.75 -6.61
CA SER A 36 -12.09 3.06 -5.42
C SER A 36 -10.56 2.88 -5.51
N ILE A 37 -9.92 2.60 -4.36
CA ILE A 37 -8.48 2.29 -4.34
C ILE A 37 -8.16 1.05 -5.19
N GLU A 38 -9.06 0.07 -5.26
CA GLU A 38 -8.94 -1.08 -6.14
C GLU A 38 -8.93 -0.66 -7.62
N GLN A 39 -9.89 0.18 -8.05
CA GLN A 39 -9.96 0.68 -9.42
C GLN A 39 -8.71 1.50 -9.80
N MET A 40 -8.24 2.37 -8.90
CA MET A 40 -7.00 3.11 -9.12
C MET A 40 -5.80 2.19 -9.25
N THR A 41 -5.69 1.16 -8.41
CA THR A 41 -4.61 0.17 -8.46
C THR A 41 -4.63 -0.61 -9.78
N LYS A 42 -5.80 -1.09 -10.20
CA LYS A 42 -5.98 -1.77 -11.49
C LYS A 42 -5.51 -0.90 -12.63
N LYS A 43 -6.02 0.33 -12.70
CA LYS A 43 -5.68 1.25 -13.78
C LYS A 43 -4.21 1.63 -13.78
N ALA A 44 -3.60 1.82 -12.61
CA ALA A 44 -2.17 2.11 -12.51
C ALA A 44 -1.32 0.95 -13.04
N ILE A 45 -1.66 -0.29 -12.72
CA ILE A 45 -0.98 -1.48 -13.25
C ILE A 45 -1.14 -1.52 -14.77
N ASP A 46 -2.36 -1.40 -15.31
CA ASP A 46 -2.63 -1.41 -16.75
C ASP A 46 -1.83 -0.35 -17.53
N LEU A 47 -1.61 0.84 -16.91
CA LEU A 47 -0.83 1.92 -17.53
C LEU A 47 0.69 1.68 -17.49
N LEU A 48 1.18 0.86 -16.57
CA LEU A 48 2.61 0.64 -16.31
C LEU A 48 3.13 -0.69 -16.86
N ASP A 49 2.25 -1.65 -17.09
CA ASP A 49 2.58 -3.04 -17.43
C ASP A 49 3.32 -3.18 -18.77
N ASP A 50 3.06 -2.31 -19.75
CA ASP A 50 3.72 -2.32 -21.07
C ASP A 50 5.19 -1.84 -21.03
N ASN A 51 5.74 -1.48 -19.88
CA ASN A 51 7.11 -0.97 -19.80
C ASN A 51 8.13 -2.11 -19.78
N GLU A 52 8.94 -2.25 -20.83
CA GLU A 52 9.98 -3.28 -20.96
C GLU A 52 11.02 -3.29 -19.82
N ASN A 53 11.16 -2.19 -19.08
CA ASN A 53 12.06 -2.11 -17.93
C ASN A 53 11.37 -2.42 -16.59
N GLY A 54 10.10 -2.85 -16.63
CA GLY A 54 9.28 -3.05 -15.46
C GLY A 54 8.79 -1.74 -14.84
N PHE A 55 8.15 -1.84 -13.68
CA PHE A 55 7.61 -0.68 -12.97
C PHE A 55 7.76 -0.80 -11.46
N PHE A 56 7.64 0.33 -10.79
CA PHE A 56 7.42 0.43 -9.35
C PHE A 56 6.10 1.18 -9.12
N LEU A 57 5.19 0.57 -8.38
CA LEU A 57 3.92 1.19 -8.00
C LEU A 57 3.80 1.20 -6.47
N MET A 58 3.55 2.37 -5.89
CA MET A 58 3.16 2.52 -4.49
C MET A 58 1.67 2.85 -4.41
N VAL A 59 0.96 2.11 -3.57
CA VAL A 59 -0.47 2.32 -3.29
C VAL A 59 -0.64 2.54 -1.79
N GLU A 60 -1.29 3.63 -1.40
CA GLU A 60 -1.47 3.99 -0.01
C GLU A 60 -2.94 3.98 0.40
N GLY A 61 -3.24 3.23 1.46
CA GLY A 61 -4.55 3.23 2.13
C GLY A 61 -4.65 4.30 3.22
N ALA A 62 -4.40 5.57 2.90
CA ALA A 62 -4.26 6.68 3.84
C ALA A 62 -5.45 6.88 4.80
N CYS A 63 -6.66 6.55 4.36
CA CYS A 63 -7.86 6.72 5.19
C CYS A 63 -7.93 5.74 6.38
N ILE A 64 -7.18 4.65 6.38
CA ILE A 64 -7.06 3.74 7.54
C ILE A 64 -6.48 4.51 8.72
N ASP A 65 -5.34 5.18 8.51
CA ASP A 65 -4.68 6.02 9.50
C ASP A 65 -5.57 7.20 9.94
N LYS A 66 -6.11 7.95 8.98
CA LYS A 66 -6.90 9.16 9.26
C LYS A 66 -8.15 8.91 10.09
N PHE A 67 -8.83 7.79 9.88
CA PHE A 67 -9.97 7.40 10.72
C PHE A 67 -9.53 6.78 12.05
N SER A 68 -8.37 6.17 12.12
CA SER A 68 -7.78 5.70 13.38
C SER A 68 -7.40 6.87 14.30
N HIS A 69 -6.88 7.96 13.76
CA HIS A 69 -6.67 9.23 14.50
C HIS A 69 -7.96 9.81 15.10
N LYS A 70 -9.10 9.54 14.48
CA LYS A 70 -10.43 9.95 14.95
C LYS A 70 -11.08 8.90 15.86
N ASN A 71 -10.36 7.83 16.18
CA ASN A 71 -10.87 6.66 16.92
C ASN A 71 -12.17 6.07 16.31
N ASN A 72 -12.30 6.19 14.99
CA ASN A 72 -13.44 5.71 14.24
C ASN A 72 -13.16 4.33 13.65
N LEU A 73 -13.41 3.29 14.47
CA LEU A 73 -13.14 1.89 14.10
C LEU A 73 -13.94 1.44 12.87
N GLU A 74 -15.19 1.87 12.75
CA GLU A 74 -16.06 1.50 11.62
C GLU A 74 -15.45 1.97 10.30
N MET A 75 -15.10 3.26 10.21
CA MET A 75 -14.53 3.81 8.99
C MET A 75 -13.11 3.34 8.72
N ALA A 76 -12.28 3.14 9.75
CA ALA A 76 -10.95 2.55 9.58
C ALA A 76 -11.06 1.12 9.02
N THR A 77 -11.99 0.31 9.55
CA THR A 77 -12.23 -1.06 9.07
C THR A 77 -12.75 -1.07 7.64
N LEU A 78 -13.70 -0.19 7.30
CA LEU A 78 -14.21 -0.08 5.94
C LEU A 78 -13.07 0.21 4.94
N ASN A 79 -12.22 1.17 5.25
CA ASN A 79 -11.09 1.52 4.39
C ASN A 79 -10.01 0.42 4.33
N LEU A 80 -9.82 -0.33 5.41
CA LEU A 80 -8.96 -1.52 5.40
C LEU A 80 -9.50 -2.60 4.45
N VAL A 81 -10.81 -2.86 4.45
CA VAL A 81 -11.45 -3.82 3.54
C VAL A 81 -11.31 -3.36 2.08
N GLU A 82 -11.47 -2.08 1.80
CA GLU A 82 -11.27 -1.56 0.45
C GLU A 82 -9.79 -1.67 0.00
N PHE A 83 -8.85 -1.42 0.90
CA PHE A 83 -7.42 -1.64 0.64
C PHE A 83 -7.11 -3.12 0.38
N ASP A 84 -7.70 -4.03 1.14
CA ASP A 84 -7.53 -5.48 0.96
C ASP A 84 -7.98 -5.95 -0.44
N LYS A 85 -9.02 -5.35 -1.02
CA LYS A 85 -9.43 -5.61 -2.41
C LYS A 85 -8.33 -5.22 -3.41
N ALA A 86 -7.69 -4.06 -3.21
CA ALA A 86 -6.56 -3.63 -4.05
C ALA A 86 -5.37 -4.58 -3.92
N VAL A 87 -5.06 -5.03 -2.70
CA VAL A 87 -4.02 -6.06 -2.44
C VAL A 87 -4.39 -7.38 -3.12
N GLY A 88 -5.65 -7.81 -3.03
CA GLY A 88 -6.15 -9.02 -3.69
C GLY A 88 -5.92 -8.97 -5.20
N TYR A 89 -6.27 -7.86 -5.85
CA TYR A 89 -6.01 -7.67 -7.27
C TYR A 89 -4.52 -7.70 -7.61
N ALA A 90 -3.67 -7.00 -6.84
CA ALA A 90 -2.22 -6.99 -7.06
C ALA A 90 -1.61 -8.41 -6.94
N LEU A 91 -2.08 -9.21 -5.99
CA LEU A 91 -1.66 -10.61 -5.83
C LEU A 91 -2.13 -11.50 -6.99
N GLU A 92 -3.35 -11.31 -7.50
CA GLU A 92 -3.84 -12.02 -8.68
C GLU A 92 -3.05 -11.65 -9.93
N TYR A 93 -2.74 -10.37 -10.10
CA TYR A 93 -1.88 -9.90 -11.18
C TYR A 93 -0.48 -10.54 -11.08
N ALA A 94 0.18 -10.43 -9.94
CA ALA A 94 1.50 -11.00 -9.70
C ALA A 94 1.57 -12.52 -9.95
N ALA A 95 0.50 -13.25 -9.59
CA ALA A 95 0.41 -14.69 -9.84
C ALA A 95 0.29 -15.05 -11.32
N LYS A 96 -0.30 -14.18 -12.14
CA LYS A 96 -0.42 -14.36 -13.60
C LYS A 96 0.83 -13.91 -14.34
N ASP A 97 1.39 -12.79 -13.94
CA ASP A 97 2.59 -12.20 -14.49
C ASP A 97 3.84 -13.06 -14.21
N GLY A 98 3.99 -13.51 -12.97
CA GLY A 98 5.09 -14.39 -12.53
C GLY A 98 6.41 -13.68 -12.23
N ASP A 99 6.53 -12.38 -12.50
CA ASP A 99 7.74 -11.56 -12.27
C ASP A 99 7.46 -10.31 -11.41
N THR A 100 6.28 -10.22 -10.84
CA THR A 100 5.87 -9.12 -9.96
C THR A 100 5.96 -9.50 -8.48
N LEU A 101 6.63 -8.67 -7.69
CA LEU A 101 6.67 -8.76 -6.22
C LEU A 101 5.66 -7.81 -5.61
N VAL A 102 4.79 -8.33 -4.74
CA VAL A 102 3.89 -7.54 -3.92
C VAL A 102 4.41 -7.49 -2.49
N VAL A 103 4.58 -6.28 -1.96
CA VAL A 103 4.96 -6.02 -0.56
C VAL A 103 3.86 -5.21 0.09
N VAL A 104 3.32 -5.69 1.21
CA VAL A 104 2.27 -5.00 1.97
C VAL A 104 2.77 -4.73 3.37
N THR A 105 2.73 -3.47 3.79
CA THR A 105 3.16 -3.05 5.13
C THR A 105 2.42 -1.78 5.54
N ALA A 106 2.62 -1.33 6.77
CA ALA A 106 2.32 0.01 7.22
C ALA A 106 3.62 0.74 7.57
N ASP A 107 3.60 2.06 7.61
CA ASP A 107 4.70 2.90 8.06
C ASP A 107 4.73 3.01 9.59
N HIS A 108 3.57 2.90 10.27
CA HIS A 108 3.39 2.88 11.73
C HIS A 108 2.01 2.35 12.12
N GLU A 109 1.81 2.14 13.40
CA GLU A 109 0.52 1.90 14.02
C GLU A 109 -0.12 3.24 14.43
N THR A 110 -1.46 3.33 14.37
CA THR A 110 -2.23 4.52 14.74
C THR A 110 -3.39 4.15 15.66
N GLY A 111 -3.55 4.94 16.73
CA GLY A 111 -4.68 4.83 17.66
C GLY A 111 -4.43 3.90 18.83
N GLY A 112 -3.35 3.15 18.85
CA GLY A 112 -3.05 2.19 19.92
C GLY A 112 -4.16 1.15 20.10
N ILE A 113 -4.64 0.58 18.99
CA ILE A 113 -5.80 -0.32 18.97
C ILE A 113 -5.55 -1.57 19.81
N LYS A 114 -6.52 -1.95 20.63
CA LYS A 114 -6.49 -3.14 21.48
C LYS A 114 -7.77 -3.92 21.41
N TYR A 115 -7.67 -5.21 21.66
CA TYR A 115 -8.79 -6.11 21.79
C TYR A 115 -9.11 -6.38 23.26
N ASN A 116 -10.36 -6.21 23.65
CA ASN A 116 -10.86 -6.59 24.98
C ASN A 116 -11.40 -8.00 24.93
N GLY A 117 -10.65 -8.97 25.45
CA GLY A 117 -11.04 -10.37 25.47
C GLY A 117 -12.27 -10.70 26.35
N VAL A 118 -12.75 -9.76 27.18
CA VAL A 118 -13.94 -9.92 28.00
C VAL A 118 -15.20 -9.47 27.26
N THR A 119 -15.14 -8.30 26.58
CA THR A 119 -16.29 -7.77 25.82
C THR A 119 -16.31 -8.25 24.38
N GLY A 120 -15.20 -8.74 23.85
CA GLY A 120 -15.07 -9.11 22.44
C GLY A 120 -14.91 -7.92 21.49
N GLU A 121 -14.61 -6.74 22.00
CA GLU A 121 -14.58 -5.50 21.25
C GLU A 121 -13.15 -4.97 21.09
N TYR A 122 -12.89 -4.28 19.96
CA TYR A 122 -11.70 -3.47 19.76
C TYR A 122 -11.94 -2.04 20.26
N TYR A 123 -10.90 -1.41 20.81
CA TYR A 123 -10.94 -0.04 21.28
C TYR A 123 -9.61 0.66 21.05
N TYR A 124 -9.65 1.97 20.89
CA TYR A 124 -8.48 2.82 20.78
C TYR A 124 -8.00 3.33 22.13
N THR A 125 -6.70 3.54 22.28
CA THR A 125 -6.08 4.05 23.51
C THR A 125 -5.47 5.43 23.36
N THR A 126 -5.32 5.92 22.14
CA THR A 126 -4.78 7.25 21.80
C THR A 126 -5.37 7.72 20.47
N GLU A 127 -5.17 9.00 20.14
CA GLU A 127 -5.43 9.57 18.83
C GLU A 127 -4.14 9.72 17.99
N GLY A 128 -2.98 9.35 18.53
CA GLY A 128 -1.67 9.45 17.91
C GLY A 128 -1.14 8.11 17.41
N HIS A 129 0.06 8.16 16.84
CA HIS A 129 0.80 6.96 16.48
C HIS A 129 1.40 6.30 17.72
N THR A 130 1.66 5.00 17.64
CA THR A 130 2.42 4.27 18.63
C THR A 130 3.69 3.67 18.02
N THR A 131 4.54 3.12 18.87
CA THR A 131 5.77 2.42 18.47
C THR A 131 5.57 0.90 18.35
N ALA A 132 4.33 0.45 18.26
CA ALA A 132 4.04 -0.97 18.05
C ALA A 132 4.55 -1.42 16.68
N ASP A 133 5.11 -2.62 16.63
CA ASP A 133 5.54 -3.21 15.37
C ASP A 133 4.34 -3.43 14.45
N VAL A 134 4.55 -3.18 13.15
CA VAL A 134 3.56 -3.41 12.09
C VAL A 134 4.00 -4.57 11.20
N PRO A 135 3.08 -5.34 10.62
CA PRO A 135 3.44 -6.49 9.81
C PRO A 135 4.01 -6.08 8.45
N VAL A 136 4.88 -6.95 7.91
CA VAL A 136 5.32 -6.90 6.51
C VAL A 136 4.96 -8.24 5.85
N TYR A 137 4.18 -8.19 4.80
CA TYR A 137 3.82 -9.34 3.97
C TYR A 137 4.49 -9.24 2.62
N VAL A 138 4.98 -10.37 2.10
CA VAL A 138 5.70 -10.43 0.83
C VAL A 138 5.20 -11.63 0.03
N SER A 139 4.84 -11.43 -1.23
CA SER A 139 4.25 -12.47 -2.07
C SER A 139 5.23 -13.57 -2.49
N ALA A 140 6.54 -13.31 -2.48
CA ALA A 140 7.56 -14.27 -2.89
C ALA A 140 8.53 -14.61 -1.76
N LYS A 141 8.76 -15.92 -1.51
CA LYS A 141 9.64 -16.39 -0.44
C LYS A 141 11.12 -16.03 -0.64
N ASP A 142 11.56 -15.92 -1.88
CA ASP A 142 12.97 -15.73 -2.24
C ASP A 142 13.33 -14.27 -2.57
N ALA A 143 12.46 -13.34 -2.25
CA ALA A 143 12.67 -11.91 -2.51
C ALA A 143 13.72 -11.24 -1.57
N GLY A 144 14.48 -12.03 -0.82
CA GLY A 144 15.53 -11.52 0.08
C GLY A 144 15.03 -10.87 1.37
N PHE A 145 13.71 -10.86 1.57
CA PHE A 145 13.12 -10.59 2.88
C PHE A 145 13.33 -11.85 3.73
N THR A 146 14.36 -11.83 4.55
CA THR A 146 14.63 -12.96 5.44
C THR A 146 13.53 -13.08 6.48
N ASN A 147 13.17 -14.30 6.87
CA ASN A 147 12.28 -14.58 8.00
C ASN A 147 12.95 -14.16 9.32
N LYS A 148 13.13 -12.85 9.49
CA LYS A 148 13.52 -12.24 10.76
C LYS A 148 12.26 -11.84 11.48
N ASP A 149 12.26 -11.98 12.80
CA ASP A 149 11.12 -11.60 13.64
C ASP A 149 10.81 -10.10 13.52
N VAL A 150 11.82 -9.26 13.28
CA VAL A 150 11.69 -7.81 13.08
C VAL A 150 12.66 -7.32 12.02
N VAL A 151 12.21 -6.44 11.14
CA VAL A 151 13.03 -5.74 10.15
C VAL A 151 12.90 -4.21 10.35
N GLU A 152 13.99 -3.50 10.16
CA GLU A 152 13.97 -2.04 10.17
C GLU A 152 13.21 -1.52 8.95
N ASN A 153 12.30 -0.55 9.12
CA ASN A 153 11.49 0.02 8.04
C ASN A 153 12.32 0.41 6.80
N ARG A 154 13.46 1.08 6.99
CA ARG A 154 14.39 1.44 5.91
C ARG A 154 14.99 0.24 5.14
N GLN A 155 14.97 -0.99 5.68
CA GLN A 155 15.43 -2.19 4.96
C GLN A 155 14.46 -2.61 3.87
N ILE A 156 13.18 -2.27 4.00
CA ILE A 156 12.15 -2.61 3.01
C ILE A 156 12.51 -1.96 1.66
N SER A 157 12.78 -0.66 1.64
CA SER A 157 13.15 0.04 0.41
C SER A 157 14.44 -0.47 -0.23
N VAL A 158 15.43 -0.85 0.59
CA VAL A 158 16.68 -1.44 0.11
C VAL A 158 16.45 -2.80 -0.54
N GLN A 159 15.58 -3.64 0.06
CA GLN A 159 15.27 -4.95 -0.51
C GLN A 159 14.46 -4.84 -1.80
N ILE A 160 13.48 -3.94 -1.85
CA ILE A 160 12.74 -3.65 -3.09
C ILE A 160 13.71 -3.23 -4.20
N ALA A 161 14.60 -2.28 -3.94
CA ALA A 161 15.59 -1.83 -4.92
C ALA A 161 16.49 -2.98 -5.42
N ARG A 162 16.89 -3.91 -4.54
CA ARG A 162 17.67 -5.10 -4.92
C ARG A 162 16.90 -6.05 -5.83
N VAL A 163 15.64 -6.32 -5.50
CA VAL A 163 14.76 -7.15 -6.35
C VAL A 163 14.61 -6.54 -7.73
N MET A 164 14.50 -5.22 -7.82
CA MET A 164 14.44 -4.47 -9.09
C MET A 164 15.81 -4.40 -9.81
N GLY A 165 16.87 -5.03 -9.29
CA GLY A 165 18.17 -5.08 -9.92
C GLY A 165 19.05 -3.83 -9.72
N PHE A 166 18.67 -2.89 -8.87
CA PHE A 166 19.49 -1.73 -8.58
C PHE A 166 20.74 -2.11 -7.75
N GLY A 167 21.92 -1.73 -8.25
CA GLY A 167 23.19 -1.87 -7.54
C GLY A 167 23.36 -0.83 -6.43
N LYS A 168 24.35 -1.06 -5.56
CA LYS A 168 24.70 -0.16 -4.44
C LYS A 168 24.97 1.29 -4.87
N ASP A 169 25.48 1.48 -6.08
CA ASP A 169 25.83 2.81 -6.61
C ASP A 169 24.60 3.56 -7.17
N GLN A 170 23.53 2.85 -7.48
CA GLN A 170 22.29 3.40 -8.06
C GLN A 170 21.24 3.69 -6.99
N PHE A 171 21.27 2.97 -5.88
CA PHE A 171 20.39 3.21 -4.74
C PHE A 171 21.26 3.67 -3.56
N PRO A 172 21.06 4.88 -3.02
CA PRO A 172 21.89 5.40 -1.96
C PRO A 172 21.86 4.44 -0.76
N ALA A 173 23.01 3.82 -0.49
CA ALA A 173 23.17 3.01 0.69
C ALA A 173 22.85 3.87 1.91
N VAL A 174 21.82 3.52 2.65
CA VAL A 174 21.58 4.11 3.96
C VAL A 174 22.83 3.80 4.78
N LYS A 175 23.55 4.84 5.20
CA LYS A 175 24.78 4.74 6.00
C LYS A 175 24.55 3.80 7.18
N GLY A 176 25.28 2.69 7.24
CA GLY A 176 25.17 1.69 8.30
C GLY A 176 24.53 0.37 7.90
N TYR A 177 24.09 0.16 6.66
CA TYR A 177 23.64 -1.14 6.16
C TYR A 177 24.84 -1.91 5.60
N THR A 178 25.44 -2.73 6.45
CA THR A 178 26.26 -3.87 6.00
C THR A 178 25.33 -5.03 5.71
N THR A 179 25.50 -5.63 4.54
CA THR A 179 24.83 -6.88 4.08
C THR A 179 25.02 -7.99 5.08
#